data_a7e6efff5a5ddcd1af37145f2de919df
#
_entry.id   a7e6efff5a5ddcd1af37145f2de919df
#
_cell.length_a   1.000
_cell.length_b   1.000
_cell.length_c   1.000
_cell.angle_alpha   90.00
_cell.angle_beta   90.00
_cell.angle_gamma   90.00
#
_symmetry.space_group_name_H-M   'P 1'
#
loop_
_entity.id
_entity.type
_entity.pdbx_description
1 polymer ?
#
loop_
_entity_poly.entity_id
_entity_poly.type
_entity_poly.pdbx_seq_one_letter_code
_entity_poly.pdbx_strand_id
1 'polypeptide(L)'
;MSEGNDMHQPLLNSILYGADYNPEQWSEEVWLEDMRLMKLAYVNMVSINIFSWATLEPHPGIYHFDKLDRIMDMLAKHGIAADLATATASPPTWMSRLYPDMLPVTRSGARLSHGSRNHFCPNSSDYHRKSAELVQRLAERYRTHPTLRMWHVNNEFGCDTRSCYCDACAATFRLWLQARYQSLESLNFAWGTDFWSQRYYG
;
A
#
# COMPACT_ATOMS: atom_id res chain seq x y z
N MET A 1 6.96 -15.51 -38.21
CA MET A 1 6.17 -16.26 -37.23
C MET A 1 6.72 -15.85 -35.85
N SER A 2 6.06 -14.91 -35.20
CA SER A 2 6.45 -14.37 -33.91
C SER A 2 5.87 -15.29 -32.84
N GLU A 3 6.75 -15.95 -32.10
CA GLU A 3 6.36 -16.69 -30.90
C GLU A 3 5.81 -15.69 -29.88
N GLY A 4 4.49 -15.74 -29.68
CA GLY A 4 3.81 -15.00 -28.65
C GLY A 4 4.29 -15.48 -27.29
N ASN A 5 4.84 -14.56 -26.52
CA ASN A 5 5.27 -14.77 -25.15
C ASN A 5 4.00 -15.02 -24.29
N ASP A 6 3.68 -16.28 -24.08
CA ASP A 6 2.54 -16.73 -23.29
C ASP A 6 2.83 -16.51 -21.80
N MET A 7 2.69 -15.26 -21.35
CA MET A 7 2.93 -14.83 -19.96
C MET A 7 1.76 -15.15 -19.02
N HIS A 8 0.82 -15.99 -19.45
CA HIS A 8 -0.30 -16.42 -18.64
C HIS A 8 -0.31 -17.94 -18.42
N GLN A 9 0.71 -18.45 -17.75
CA GLN A 9 0.51 -19.73 -17.09
C GLN A 9 -0.46 -19.52 -15.93
N PRO A 10 -1.50 -20.36 -15.78
CA PRO A 10 -2.39 -20.28 -14.65
C PRO A 10 -1.58 -20.47 -13.35
N LEU A 11 -1.66 -19.47 -12.49
CA LEU A 11 -0.89 -19.35 -11.24
C LEU A 11 -1.13 -20.48 -10.23
N LEU A 12 -2.08 -21.38 -10.47
CA LEU A 12 -2.63 -22.24 -9.42
C LEU A 12 -2.73 -23.70 -9.87
N ASN A 13 -1.61 -24.40 -9.83
CA ASN A 13 -1.63 -25.87 -9.78
C ASN A 13 -1.78 -26.40 -8.33
N SER A 14 -1.83 -25.54 -7.33
CA SER A 14 -1.96 -25.91 -5.91
C SER A 14 -2.62 -24.79 -5.11
N ILE A 15 -3.20 -25.13 -3.97
CA ILE A 15 -3.68 -24.15 -2.99
C ILE A 15 -2.48 -23.40 -2.43
N LEU A 16 -2.52 -22.07 -2.45
CA LEU A 16 -1.55 -21.24 -1.77
C LEU A 16 -1.90 -21.18 -0.28
N TYR A 17 -0.93 -21.50 0.57
CA TYR A 17 -1.09 -21.57 2.01
C TYR A 17 0.07 -20.89 2.71
N GLY A 18 -0.23 -19.94 3.58
CA GLY A 18 0.77 -19.18 4.33
C GLY A 18 0.18 -18.02 5.10
N ALA A 19 1.02 -17.08 5.49
CA ALA A 19 0.66 -15.90 6.27
C ALA A 19 1.63 -14.74 6.00
N ASP A 20 1.41 -13.62 6.68
CA ASP A 20 2.36 -12.51 6.74
C ASP A 20 3.67 -12.97 7.37
N TYR A 21 4.78 -12.52 6.78
CA TYR A 21 6.13 -12.81 7.23
C TYR A 21 6.99 -11.55 7.19
N ASN A 22 7.59 -11.20 8.30
CA ASN A 22 8.38 -9.98 8.46
C ASN A 22 9.85 -10.31 8.79
N PRO A 23 10.61 -10.92 7.87
CA PRO A 23 12.01 -11.32 8.08
C PRO A 23 12.92 -10.12 8.28
N GLU A 24 12.54 -8.93 7.83
CA GLU A 24 13.33 -7.72 7.99
C GLU A 24 13.62 -7.35 9.45
N GLN A 25 12.89 -7.90 10.40
CA GLN A 25 13.09 -7.69 11.83
C GLN A 25 14.16 -8.60 12.44
N TRP A 26 14.59 -9.63 11.71
CA TRP A 26 15.42 -10.72 12.25
C TRP A 26 16.73 -10.89 11.50
N SER A 27 17.64 -11.67 12.09
CA SER A 27 18.91 -12.05 11.44
C SER A 27 18.71 -13.18 10.42
N GLU A 28 19.70 -13.36 9.55
CA GLU A 28 19.63 -14.40 8.52
C GLU A 28 19.64 -15.82 9.10
N GLU A 29 20.24 -16.03 10.27
CA GLU A 29 20.18 -17.32 10.97
C GLU A 29 18.74 -17.67 11.36
N VAL A 30 17.94 -16.68 11.81
CA VAL A 30 16.52 -16.86 12.10
C VAL A 30 15.76 -17.18 10.82
N TRP A 31 16.04 -16.50 9.71
CA TRP A 31 15.40 -16.80 8.43
C TRP A 31 15.57 -18.23 7.98
N LEU A 32 16.77 -18.82 8.18
CA LEU A 32 17.04 -20.22 7.80
C LEU A 32 16.18 -21.19 8.62
N GLU A 33 16.03 -20.92 9.92
CA GLU A 33 15.15 -21.72 10.79
C GLU A 33 13.68 -21.53 10.40
N ASP A 34 13.26 -20.32 10.08
CA ASP A 34 11.91 -20.03 9.61
C ASP A 34 11.58 -20.81 8.32
N MET A 35 12.53 -20.86 7.37
CA MET A 35 12.35 -21.68 6.14
C MET A 35 12.18 -23.16 6.45
N ARG A 36 12.94 -23.68 7.42
CA ARG A 36 12.78 -25.06 7.88
C ARG A 36 11.40 -25.32 8.49
N LEU A 37 10.95 -24.42 9.35
CA LEU A 37 9.62 -24.51 9.99
C LEU A 37 8.49 -24.36 9.00
N MET A 38 8.57 -23.39 8.08
CA MET A 38 7.59 -23.20 7.01
C MET A 38 7.44 -24.45 6.14
N LYS A 39 8.56 -25.09 5.81
CA LYS A 39 8.55 -26.35 5.05
C LYS A 39 7.84 -27.48 5.81
N LEU A 40 8.08 -27.59 7.12
CA LEU A 40 7.40 -28.58 7.96
C LEU A 40 5.90 -28.31 8.07
N ALA A 41 5.50 -27.05 8.07
CA ALA A 41 4.11 -26.62 8.12
C ALA A 41 3.43 -26.59 6.72
N TYR A 42 4.12 -27.02 5.67
CA TYR A 42 3.62 -26.97 4.28
C TYR A 42 3.26 -25.56 3.78
N VAL A 43 3.86 -24.52 4.35
CA VAL A 43 3.75 -23.16 3.84
C VAL A 43 4.41 -23.07 2.47
N ASN A 44 3.68 -22.57 1.48
CA ASN A 44 4.16 -22.44 0.11
C ASN A 44 4.07 -21.01 -0.46
N MET A 45 3.51 -20.06 0.31
CA MET A 45 3.48 -18.63 0.00
C MET A 45 3.56 -17.81 1.29
N VAL A 46 4.20 -16.65 1.24
CA VAL A 46 4.21 -15.66 2.33
C VAL A 46 4.03 -14.25 1.78
N SER A 47 3.29 -13.41 2.53
CA SER A 47 3.22 -11.97 2.28
C SER A 47 4.38 -11.28 2.99
N ILE A 48 5.20 -10.53 2.25
CA ILE A 48 6.41 -9.90 2.75
C ILE A 48 6.47 -8.42 2.43
N ASN A 49 7.36 -7.68 3.11
CA ASN A 49 7.65 -6.26 2.82
C ASN A 49 6.49 -5.30 3.12
N ILE A 50 5.47 -5.71 3.87
CA ILE A 50 4.20 -4.97 4.04
C ILE A 50 4.44 -3.57 4.64
N PHE A 51 5.36 -3.46 5.59
CA PHE A 51 5.62 -2.23 6.35
C PHE A 51 7.06 -1.69 6.17
N SER A 52 7.77 -2.12 5.13
CA SER A 52 9.22 -1.93 5.01
C SER A 52 9.64 -0.65 4.27
N TRP A 53 8.74 0.33 4.01
CA TRP A 53 9.11 1.52 3.24
C TRP A 53 10.32 2.26 3.84
N ALA A 54 10.35 2.45 5.17
CA ALA A 54 11.48 3.11 5.83
C ALA A 54 12.82 2.37 5.67
N THR A 55 12.78 1.04 5.52
CA THR A 55 13.96 0.22 5.25
C THR A 55 14.40 0.35 3.79
N LEU A 56 13.43 0.38 2.88
CA LEU A 56 13.67 0.51 1.44
C LEU A 56 14.12 1.92 1.03
N GLU A 57 13.58 2.96 1.68
CA GLU A 57 13.90 4.37 1.42
C GLU A 57 14.16 5.08 2.75
N PRO A 58 15.33 4.86 3.41
CA PRO A 58 15.65 5.47 4.70
C PRO A 58 15.77 7.00 4.65
N HIS A 59 16.11 7.53 3.47
CA HIS A 59 16.17 8.95 3.19
C HIS A 59 15.51 9.24 1.84
N PRO A 60 14.96 10.46 1.63
CA PRO A 60 14.28 10.82 0.38
C PRO A 60 15.14 10.53 -0.86
N GLY A 61 14.66 9.64 -1.73
CA GLY A 61 15.32 9.27 -2.98
C GLY A 61 16.50 8.31 -2.86
N ILE A 62 16.86 7.87 -1.65
CA ILE A 62 17.93 6.89 -1.42
C ILE A 62 17.30 5.53 -1.15
N TYR A 63 17.48 4.59 -2.09
CA TYR A 63 16.85 3.28 -2.04
C TYR A 63 17.85 2.17 -1.75
N HIS A 64 17.48 1.25 -0.86
CA HIS A 64 18.24 0.08 -0.42
C HIS A 64 17.40 -1.18 -0.60
N PHE A 65 17.71 -1.99 -1.59
CA PHE A 65 17.00 -3.23 -1.88
C PHE A 65 17.74 -4.49 -1.45
N ASP A 66 19.01 -4.40 -1.06
CA ASP A 66 19.88 -5.56 -0.81
C ASP A 66 19.30 -6.58 0.18
N LYS A 67 18.62 -6.10 1.22
CA LYS A 67 17.99 -6.98 2.20
C LYS A 67 16.77 -7.69 1.61
N LEU A 68 15.94 -6.98 0.86
CA LEU A 68 14.77 -7.56 0.19
C LEU A 68 15.20 -8.54 -0.91
N ASP A 69 16.28 -8.25 -1.65
CA ASP A 69 16.85 -9.18 -2.63
C ASP A 69 17.21 -10.52 -1.98
N ARG A 70 17.94 -10.49 -0.86
CA ARG A 70 18.31 -11.71 -0.13
C ARG A 70 17.09 -12.48 0.38
N ILE A 71 16.05 -11.78 0.85
CA ILE A 71 14.79 -12.41 1.29
C ILE A 71 14.10 -13.10 0.10
N MET A 72 13.97 -12.42 -1.02
CA MET A 72 13.35 -12.95 -2.23
C MET A 72 14.12 -14.17 -2.78
N ASP A 73 15.45 -14.07 -2.84
CA ASP A 73 16.32 -15.19 -3.28
C ASP A 73 16.22 -16.40 -2.34
N MET A 74 16.15 -16.16 -1.03
CA MET A 74 15.98 -17.22 -0.04
C MET A 74 14.64 -17.93 -0.21
N LEU A 75 13.55 -17.19 -0.37
CA LEU A 75 12.22 -17.77 -0.62
C LEU A 75 12.23 -18.60 -1.92
N ALA A 76 12.84 -18.08 -3.00
CA ALA A 76 12.99 -18.79 -4.25
C ALA A 76 13.75 -20.11 -4.06
N LYS A 77 14.88 -20.09 -3.36
CA LYS A 77 15.69 -21.27 -3.05
C LYS A 77 14.92 -22.36 -2.29
N HIS A 78 13.99 -21.95 -1.44
CA HIS A 78 13.17 -22.86 -0.64
C HIS A 78 11.81 -23.22 -1.28
N GLY A 79 11.52 -22.70 -2.48
CA GLY A 79 10.29 -22.98 -3.23
C GLY A 79 9.05 -22.36 -2.60
N ILE A 80 9.21 -21.26 -1.85
CA ILE A 80 8.12 -20.51 -1.22
C ILE A 80 7.80 -19.29 -2.09
N ALA A 81 6.57 -19.15 -2.53
CA ALA A 81 6.12 -18.02 -3.32
C ALA A 81 6.03 -16.74 -2.47
N ALA A 82 6.26 -15.60 -3.09
CA ALA A 82 6.09 -14.30 -2.48
C ALA A 82 4.83 -13.59 -3.00
N ASP A 83 3.99 -13.14 -2.06
CA ASP A 83 3.04 -12.06 -2.20
C ASP A 83 3.76 -10.79 -1.75
N LEU A 84 4.36 -10.06 -2.71
CA LEU A 84 5.24 -8.94 -2.42
C LEU A 84 4.46 -7.65 -2.23
N ALA A 85 4.54 -7.09 -1.03
CA ALA A 85 3.85 -5.84 -0.73
C ALA A 85 4.57 -4.61 -1.28
N THR A 86 3.77 -3.61 -1.64
CA THR A 86 4.25 -2.30 -2.10
C THR A 86 4.88 -1.45 -1.00
N ALA A 87 4.77 -1.87 0.26
CA ALA A 87 5.19 -1.18 1.48
C ALA A 87 4.50 0.18 1.74
N THR A 88 3.55 0.57 0.90
CA THR A 88 2.93 1.91 0.92
C THR A 88 2.02 2.16 2.12
N ALA A 89 1.65 1.12 2.88
CA ALA A 89 0.84 1.25 4.10
C ALA A 89 1.56 1.98 5.25
N SER A 90 2.91 1.96 5.26
CA SER A 90 3.73 2.57 6.32
C SER A 90 4.71 3.59 5.78
N PRO A 91 4.26 4.79 5.39
CA PRO A 91 5.17 5.86 4.99
C PRO A 91 6.22 6.14 6.06
N PRO A 92 7.50 6.36 5.69
CA PRO A 92 8.55 6.61 6.65
C PRO A 92 8.39 7.96 7.36
N THR A 93 8.98 8.08 8.56
CA THR A 93 8.88 9.28 9.42
C THR A 93 9.36 10.56 8.73
N TRP A 94 10.34 10.46 7.83
CA TRP A 94 10.83 11.62 7.09
C TRP A 94 9.75 12.22 6.16
N MET A 95 8.82 11.39 5.64
CA MET A 95 7.70 11.88 4.83
C MET A 95 6.77 12.78 5.64
N SER A 96 6.37 12.36 6.84
CA SER A 96 5.50 13.16 7.72
C SER A 96 6.14 14.51 8.10
N ARG A 97 7.47 14.54 8.19
CA ARG A 97 8.21 15.76 8.49
C ARG A 97 8.35 16.70 7.28
N LEU A 98 8.62 16.15 6.09
CA LEU A 98 8.78 16.93 4.87
C LEU A 98 7.45 17.35 4.24
N TYR A 99 6.44 16.51 4.38
CA TYR A 99 5.10 16.67 3.78
C TYR A 99 4.01 16.56 4.85
N PRO A 100 3.95 17.46 5.84
CA PRO A 100 3.00 17.36 6.96
C PRO A 100 1.54 17.35 6.49
N ASP A 101 1.24 17.92 5.33
CA ASP A 101 -0.10 17.94 4.75
C ASP A 101 -0.57 16.57 4.22
N MET A 102 0.33 15.59 4.14
CA MET A 102 -0.08 14.21 3.89
C MET A 102 -0.77 13.55 5.09
N LEU A 103 -0.61 14.09 6.30
CA LEU A 103 -1.22 13.51 7.49
C LEU A 103 -2.74 13.80 7.53
N PRO A 104 -3.56 12.82 7.94
CA PRO A 104 -5.00 12.98 7.98
C PRO A 104 -5.44 14.05 8.98
N VAL A 105 -6.58 14.66 8.70
CA VAL A 105 -7.26 15.62 9.59
C VAL A 105 -8.55 15.01 10.10
N THR A 106 -8.78 15.08 11.40
CA THR A 106 -10.03 14.60 12.03
C THR A 106 -11.20 15.50 11.70
N ARG A 107 -12.42 15.05 12.01
CA ARG A 107 -13.65 15.86 11.88
C ARG A 107 -13.63 17.15 12.72
N SER A 108 -12.90 17.15 13.83
CA SER A 108 -12.73 18.35 14.69
C SER A 108 -11.64 19.32 14.19
N GLY A 109 -11.00 19.03 13.07
CA GLY A 109 -9.95 19.87 12.48
C GLY A 109 -8.54 19.58 13.02
N ALA A 110 -8.36 18.61 13.92
CA ALA A 110 -7.03 18.25 14.41
C ALA A 110 -6.30 17.39 13.40
N ARG A 111 -5.07 17.80 13.02
CA ARG A 111 -4.16 16.98 12.21
C ARG A 111 -3.60 15.84 13.06
N LEU A 112 -3.64 14.62 12.53
CA LEU A 112 -3.04 13.46 13.19
C LEU A 112 -1.52 13.53 13.11
N SER A 113 -0.87 12.88 14.09
CA SER A 113 0.57 12.71 14.10
C SER A 113 0.98 11.51 13.26
N HIS A 114 2.29 11.38 13.02
CA HIS A 114 2.86 10.15 12.48
C HIS A 114 2.43 8.95 13.32
N GLY A 115 1.99 7.89 12.67
CA GLY A 115 1.60 6.61 13.29
C GLY A 115 2.47 5.45 12.81
N SER A 116 2.07 4.24 13.10
CA SER A 116 2.77 3.04 12.65
C SER A 116 2.43 2.67 11.21
N ARG A 117 1.14 2.80 10.82
CA ARG A 117 0.64 2.49 9.47
C ARG A 117 -0.60 3.32 9.16
N ASN A 118 -0.95 3.41 7.87
CA ASN A 118 -2.16 4.07 7.36
C ASN A 118 -2.36 5.53 7.87
N HIS A 119 -1.27 6.21 8.22
CA HIS A 119 -1.26 7.59 8.74
C HIS A 119 -1.10 8.62 7.61
N PHE A 120 -1.75 8.40 6.49
CA PHE A 120 -1.73 9.28 5.32
C PHE A 120 -3.14 9.61 4.82
N CYS A 121 -3.28 10.79 4.26
CA CYS A 121 -4.48 11.17 3.53
C CYS A 121 -4.47 10.52 2.14
N PRO A 122 -5.50 9.76 1.74
CA PRO A 122 -5.55 9.12 0.43
C PRO A 122 -5.60 10.12 -0.74
N ASN A 123 -5.91 11.39 -0.49
CA ASN A 123 -5.93 12.46 -1.49
C ASN A 123 -4.66 13.34 -1.47
N SER A 124 -3.65 12.98 -0.68
CA SER A 124 -2.38 13.71 -0.66
C SER A 124 -1.59 13.48 -1.95
N SER A 125 -1.29 14.56 -2.68
CA SER A 125 -0.46 14.50 -3.89
C SER A 125 0.96 14.03 -3.60
N ASP A 126 1.53 14.41 -2.45
CA ASP A 126 2.87 13.98 -2.03
C ASP A 126 2.90 12.48 -1.70
N TYR A 127 1.89 11.97 -1.00
CA TYR A 127 1.78 10.54 -0.76
C TYR A 127 1.64 9.77 -2.07
N HIS A 128 0.77 10.20 -2.99
CA HIS A 128 0.60 9.56 -4.29
C HIS A 128 1.90 9.54 -5.09
N ARG A 129 2.58 10.69 -5.20
CA ARG A 129 3.83 10.80 -5.94
C ARG A 129 4.90 9.87 -5.37
N LYS A 130 5.12 9.91 -4.05
CA LYS A 130 6.14 9.09 -3.37
C LYS A 130 5.81 7.60 -3.40
N SER A 131 4.55 7.24 -3.23
CA SER A 131 4.10 5.85 -3.39
C SER A 131 4.35 5.34 -4.80
N ALA A 132 4.02 6.13 -5.83
CA ALA A 132 4.27 5.76 -7.22
C ALA A 132 5.75 5.56 -7.52
N GLU A 133 6.63 6.45 -7.03
CA GLU A 133 8.09 6.34 -7.17
C GLU A 133 8.62 5.02 -6.56
N LEU A 134 8.18 4.66 -5.35
CA LEU A 134 8.57 3.40 -4.70
C LEU A 134 8.04 2.18 -5.46
N VAL A 135 6.73 2.18 -5.77
CA VAL A 135 6.07 1.06 -6.46
C VAL A 135 6.69 0.81 -7.82
N GLN A 136 7.01 1.85 -8.57
CA GLN A 136 7.70 1.70 -9.86
C GLN A 136 9.04 0.98 -9.69
N ARG A 137 9.87 1.38 -8.72
CA ARG A 137 11.17 0.76 -8.45
C ARG A 137 11.05 -0.71 -8.03
N LEU A 138 10.08 -1.03 -7.17
CA LEU A 138 9.77 -2.40 -6.78
C LEU A 138 9.34 -3.23 -7.99
N ALA A 139 8.42 -2.70 -8.80
CA ALA A 139 7.92 -3.40 -9.98
C ALA A 139 9.04 -3.63 -11.01
N GLU A 140 9.84 -2.62 -11.32
CA GLU A 140 10.97 -2.75 -12.26
C GLU A 140 11.97 -3.80 -11.80
N ARG A 141 12.24 -3.87 -10.48
CA ARG A 141 13.23 -4.81 -9.93
C ARG A 141 12.73 -6.24 -9.84
N TYR A 142 11.49 -6.45 -9.40
CA TYR A 142 11.01 -7.79 -9.01
C TYR A 142 10.00 -8.42 -9.97
N ARG A 143 9.48 -7.72 -10.99
CA ARG A 143 8.45 -8.23 -11.92
C ARG A 143 8.77 -9.58 -12.57
N THR A 144 10.04 -9.91 -12.72
CA THR A 144 10.51 -11.17 -13.33
C THR A 144 11.14 -12.12 -12.31
N HIS A 145 11.08 -11.79 -11.02
CA HIS A 145 11.68 -12.62 -9.98
C HIS A 145 10.93 -13.95 -9.86
N PRO A 146 11.61 -15.12 -9.85
CA PRO A 146 10.97 -16.44 -9.95
C PRO A 146 10.02 -16.74 -8.78
N THR A 147 10.22 -16.12 -7.61
CA THR A 147 9.38 -16.34 -6.44
C THR A 147 8.15 -15.43 -6.38
N LEU A 148 8.13 -14.34 -7.15
CA LEU A 148 6.97 -13.43 -7.17
C LEU A 148 5.76 -14.14 -7.77
N ARG A 149 4.64 -14.11 -7.04
CA ARG A 149 3.36 -14.64 -7.50
C ARG A 149 2.24 -13.64 -7.44
N MET A 150 2.27 -12.75 -6.46
CA MET A 150 1.23 -11.75 -6.24
C MET A 150 1.85 -10.42 -5.80
N TRP A 151 1.10 -9.34 -6.00
CA TRP A 151 1.39 -8.03 -5.44
C TRP A 151 0.37 -7.70 -4.36
N HIS A 152 0.85 -7.48 -3.14
CA HIS A 152 0.05 -6.97 -2.03
C HIS A 152 0.00 -5.44 -2.12
N VAL A 153 -1.07 -4.93 -2.73
CA VAL A 153 -1.24 -3.50 -2.97
C VAL A 153 -1.74 -2.81 -1.71
N ASN A 154 -0.84 -2.13 -0.99
CA ASN A 154 -1.12 -1.51 0.31
C ASN A 154 -1.50 -2.56 1.37
N ASN A 155 -2.08 -2.13 2.51
CA ASN A 155 -2.56 -3.04 3.55
C ASN A 155 -3.75 -2.41 4.29
N GLU A 156 -4.82 -3.18 4.48
CA GLU A 156 -5.99 -2.86 5.31
C GLU A 156 -6.53 -1.44 5.09
N PHE A 157 -6.95 -1.12 3.88
CA PHE A 157 -7.52 0.19 3.55
C PHE A 157 -8.62 0.61 4.55
N GLY A 158 -8.46 1.81 5.14
CA GLY A 158 -9.43 2.38 6.08
C GLY A 158 -9.39 1.80 7.49
N CYS A 159 -8.42 0.95 7.83
CA CYS A 159 -8.31 0.36 9.16
C CYS A 159 -8.08 1.44 10.24
N ASP A 160 -6.97 2.18 10.15
CA ASP A 160 -6.61 3.20 11.16
C ASP A 160 -7.11 4.60 10.80
N THR A 161 -7.27 4.89 9.50
CA THR A 161 -7.74 6.17 8.98
C THR A 161 -8.96 5.97 8.09
N ARG A 162 -10.15 5.98 8.69
CA ARG A 162 -11.42 5.75 7.97
C ARG A 162 -11.88 6.95 7.16
N SER A 163 -11.50 8.16 7.55
CA SER A 163 -11.89 9.41 6.90
C SER A 163 -10.88 10.52 7.19
N CYS A 164 -10.72 11.42 6.22
CA CYS A 164 -9.87 12.60 6.35
C CYS A 164 -10.68 13.84 5.95
N TYR A 165 -10.58 14.89 6.76
CA TYR A 165 -11.31 16.16 6.60
C TYR A 165 -10.38 17.32 6.22
N CYS A 166 -9.23 17.04 5.62
CA CYS A 166 -8.31 18.07 5.11
C CYS A 166 -8.85 18.74 3.84
N ASP A 167 -8.25 19.89 3.48
CA ASP A 167 -8.66 20.68 2.32
C ASP A 167 -8.58 19.90 1.00
N ALA A 168 -7.57 19.03 0.82
CA ALA A 168 -7.45 18.19 -0.34
C ALA A 168 -8.64 17.21 -0.45
N CYS A 169 -9.05 16.59 0.66
CA CYS A 169 -10.24 15.72 0.69
C CYS A 169 -11.52 16.51 0.41
N ALA A 170 -11.66 17.72 0.98
CA ALA A 170 -12.82 18.58 0.73
C ALA A 170 -12.91 18.99 -0.74
N ALA A 171 -11.79 19.37 -1.36
CA ALA A 171 -11.74 19.71 -2.79
C ALA A 171 -12.10 18.51 -3.68
N THR A 172 -11.49 17.35 -3.45
CA THR A 172 -11.77 16.11 -4.21
C THR A 172 -13.24 15.69 -4.04
N PHE A 173 -13.78 15.80 -2.84
CA PHE A 173 -15.18 15.46 -2.58
C PHE A 173 -16.15 16.40 -3.31
N ARG A 174 -15.86 17.71 -3.37
CA ARG A 174 -16.66 18.66 -4.16
C ARG A 174 -16.64 18.32 -5.66
N LEU A 175 -15.48 17.99 -6.21
CA LEU A 175 -15.37 17.56 -7.61
C LEU A 175 -16.20 16.28 -7.89
N TRP A 176 -16.16 15.33 -6.96
CA TRP A 176 -16.96 14.12 -7.04
C TRP A 176 -18.47 14.42 -6.99
N LEU A 177 -18.90 15.35 -6.12
CA LEU A 177 -20.29 15.79 -6.06
C LEU A 177 -20.74 16.46 -7.35
N GLN A 178 -19.91 17.34 -7.93
CA GLN A 178 -20.19 17.99 -9.22
C GLN A 178 -20.34 16.96 -10.33
N ALA A 179 -19.45 16.00 -10.41
CA ALA A 179 -19.52 14.94 -11.43
C ALA A 179 -20.76 14.05 -11.25
N ARG A 180 -21.16 13.77 -10.00
CA ARG A 180 -22.28 12.88 -9.70
C ARG A 180 -23.64 13.55 -9.87
N TYR A 181 -23.80 14.78 -9.40
CA TYR A 181 -25.09 15.47 -9.34
C TYR A 181 -25.27 16.55 -10.41
N GLN A 182 -24.20 17.01 -11.04
CA GLN A 182 -24.14 17.98 -12.12
C GLN A 182 -24.62 19.40 -11.74
N SER A 183 -25.64 19.53 -10.90
CA SER A 183 -26.13 20.82 -10.39
C SER A 183 -26.41 20.80 -8.87
N LEU A 184 -26.43 21.99 -8.26
CA LEU A 184 -26.79 22.14 -6.85
C LEU A 184 -28.27 21.79 -6.61
N GLU A 185 -29.16 22.05 -7.57
CA GLU A 185 -30.56 21.67 -7.49
C GLU A 185 -30.70 20.16 -7.40
N SER A 186 -30.00 19.41 -8.28
CA SER A 186 -30.00 17.95 -8.27
C SER A 186 -29.42 17.40 -6.98
N LEU A 187 -28.35 17.99 -6.46
CA LEU A 187 -27.75 17.62 -5.16
C LEU A 187 -28.74 17.85 -4.03
N ASN A 188 -29.30 19.06 -3.93
CA ASN A 188 -30.25 19.44 -2.89
C ASN A 188 -31.49 18.55 -2.88
N PHE A 189 -32.03 18.26 -4.09
CA PHE A 189 -33.15 17.35 -4.26
C PHE A 189 -32.82 15.93 -3.76
N ALA A 190 -31.68 15.38 -4.23
CA ALA A 190 -31.26 14.03 -3.87
C ALA A 190 -30.97 13.85 -2.36
N TRP A 191 -30.53 14.90 -1.69
CA TRP A 191 -30.19 14.88 -0.27
C TRP A 191 -31.33 15.35 0.64
N GLY A 192 -32.42 15.88 0.07
CA GLY A 192 -33.56 16.39 0.84
C GLY A 192 -33.19 17.59 1.73
N THR A 193 -32.37 18.51 1.23
CA THR A 193 -31.70 19.55 2.01
C THR A 193 -32.58 20.74 2.39
N ASP A 194 -33.86 20.76 2.02
CA ASP A 194 -34.76 21.86 2.39
C ASP A 194 -35.18 21.84 3.89
N PHE A 195 -34.90 20.71 4.59
CA PHE A 195 -35.20 20.55 6.00
C PHE A 195 -34.09 21.14 6.88
N TRP A 196 -34.40 21.82 7.95
CA TRP A 196 -33.51 22.47 8.92
C TRP A 196 -32.48 23.43 8.27
N SER A 197 -32.87 24.12 7.21
CA SER A 197 -32.01 25.08 6.52
C SER A 197 -30.69 24.46 6.04
N GLN A 198 -30.72 23.20 5.61
CA GLN A 198 -29.53 22.46 5.13
C GLN A 198 -29.23 22.72 3.67
N ARG A 199 -29.99 23.52 2.94
CA ARG A 199 -29.85 23.78 1.52
C ARG A 199 -28.46 24.35 1.18
N TYR A 200 -27.83 23.77 0.17
CA TYR A 200 -26.52 24.22 -0.33
C TYR A 200 -26.69 25.21 -1.49
N TYR A 201 -25.83 26.23 -1.52
CA TYR A 201 -25.85 27.32 -2.51
C TYR A 201 -24.52 27.48 -3.26
N GLY A 202 -23.44 26.80 -2.86
CA GLY A 202 -22.10 26.85 -3.45
C GLY A 202 -21.14 25.85 -2.84
#